data_c0e30041902e1a2301dcb1abb9ba9dd1
#
_entry.id   c0e30041902e1a2301dcb1abb9ba9dd1
#
_cell.length_a   1.000
_cell.length_b   1.000
_cell.length_c   1.000
_cell.angle_alpha   90.00
_cell.angle_beta   90.00
_cell.angle_gamma   90.00
#
_symmetry.space_group_name_H-M   'P 1'
#
loop_
_entity.id
_entity.type
_entity.pdbx_description
1 polymer ?
#
loop_
_entity_poly.entity_id
_entity_poly.type
_entity_poly.pdbx_seq_one_letter_code
_entity_poly.pdbx_strand_id
1 'polypeptide(L)'
;VSHATFRQATPSDIDRCYEIESAAYPADEAATREKIAIRIARYPQGFLCMEQDGDIISFINAGCAWEVEMSDEEFKELVGHDPQAPNAVIMSVVLHPNYQGKGLSTALMQAFIEHMRQQGKTAIYLMCKAQYLEMYKRFGYQFLKKSDSTHGGEEWFEMVQGI
;
A
#
# COMPACT_ATOMS: atom_id res chain seq x y z
N VAL A 1 -5.86 -23.12 -14.72
CA VAL A 1 -5.89 -22.37 -13.46
C VAL A 1 -4.90 -21.23 -13.53
N SER A 2 -5.41 -20.03 -13.33
CA SER A 2 -4.56 -18.82 -13.27
C SER A 2 -3.75 -18.84 -12.00
N HIS A 3 -2.45 -18.60 -12.10
CA HIS A 3 -1.58 -18.50 -10.96
C HIS A 3 -1.19 -17.04 -10.75
N ALA A 4 -1.43 -16.54 -9.54
CA ALA A 4 -0.94 -15.24 -9.15
C ALA A 4 0.49 -15.37 -8.64
N THR A 5 1.35 -14.45 -9.05
CA THR A 5 2.73 -14.35 -8.56
C THR A 5 2.96 -12.97 -7.99
N PHE A 6 3.94 -12.86 -7.10
CA PHE A 6 4.25 -11.59 -6.43
C PHE A 6 5.69 -11.20 -6.77
N ARG A 7 5.90 -9.93 -7.07
CA ARG A 7 7.24 -9.41 -7.34
C ARG A 7 7.31 -7.91 -7.04
N GLN A 8 8.53 -7.41 -6.89
CA GLN A 8 8.75 -5.98 -6.75
C GLN A 8 8.47 -5.28 -8.08
N ALA A 9 7.97 -4.03 -7.99
CA ALA A 9 7.76 -3.20 -9.16
C ALA A 9 9.09 -2.78 -9.79
N THR A 10 9.06 -2.59 -11.09
CA THR A 10 10.18 -2.07 -11.88
C THR A 10 9.73 -0.79 -12.61
N PRO A 11 10.67 0.02 -13.13
CA PRO A 11 10.28 1.24 -13.87
C PRO A 11 9.32 0.99 -15.04
N SER A 12 9.35 -0.20 -15.63
CA SER A 12 8.44 -0.54 -16.73
C SER A 12 6.99 -0.73 -16.28
N ASP A 13 6.75 -0.79 -14.97
CA ASP A 13 5.41 -1.00 -14.38
C ASP A 13 4.69 0.31 -14.05
N ILE A 14 5.34 1.45 -14.19
CA ILE A 14 4.78 2.74 -13.75
C ILE A 14 3.43 3.00 -14.40
N ASP A 15 3.32 2.87 -15.71
CA ASP A 15 2.09 3.19 -16.43
C ASP A 15 0.95 2.25 -16.04
N ARG A 16 1.22 0.95 -15.90
CA ARG A 16 0.21 -0.02 -15.50
C ARG A 16 -0.26 0.22 -14.07
N CYS A 17 0.66 0.48 -13.14
CA CYS A 17 0.31 0.78 -11.75
C CYS A 17 -0.52 2.06 -11.65
N TYR A 18 -0.15 3.10 -12.40
CA TYR A 18 -0.93 4.33 -12.44
C TYR A 18 -2.34 4.08 -13.00
N GLU A 19 -2.47 3.29 -14.04
CA GLU A 19 -3.77 2.92 -14.64
C GLU A 19 -4.67 2.26 -13.59
N ILE A 20 -4.13 1.29 -12.84
CA ILE A 20 -4.88 0.57 -11.80
C ILE A 20 -5.27 1.51 -10.65
N GLU A 21 -4.35 2.31 -10.17
CA GLU A 21 -4.61 3.25 -9.08
C GLU A 21 -5.72 4.24 -9.48
N SER A 22 -5.65 4.77 -10.69
CA SER A 22 -6.63 5.73 -11.19
C SER A 22 -8.01 5.10 -11.39
N ALA A 23 -8.07 3.81 -11.73
CA ALA A 23 -9.32 3.08 -11.88
C ALA A 23 -9.96 2.72 -10.54
N ALA A 24 -9.14 2.49 -9.50
CA ALA A 24 -9.60 2.04 -8.20
C ALA A 24 -10.01 3.17 -7.25
N TYR A 25 -9.44 4.37 -7.41
CA TYR A 25 -9.66 5.48 -6.50
C TYR A 25 -10.14 6.73 -7.24
N PRO A 26 -10.95 7.60 -6.56
CA PRO A 26 -11.28 8.92 -7.09
C PRO A 26 -10.03 9.76 -7.33
N ALA A 27 -10.11 10.72 -8.26
CA ALA A 27 -8.96 11.52 -8.68
C ALA A 27 -8.28 12.29 -7.52
N ASP A 28 -9.06 12.70 -6.52
CA ASP A 28 -8.55 13.42 -5.35
C ASP A 28 -7.91 12.52 -4.29
N GLU A 29 -8.05 11.20 -4.42
CA GLU A 29 -7.43 10.23 -3.52
C GLU A 29 -6.29 9.47 -4.20
N ALA A 30 -6.38 9.22 -5.50
CA ALA A 30 -5.41 8.41 -6.24
C ALA A 30 -4.03 9.09 -6.27
N ALA A 31 -2.98 8.28 -6.15
CA ALA A 31 -1.61 8.77 -6.33
C ALA A 31 -1.39 9.18 -7.78
N THR A 32 -0.63 10.24 -7.98
CA THR A 32 -0.25 10.68 -9.32
C THR A 32 0.79 9.73 -9.92
N ARG A 33 0.95 9.80 -11.24
CA ARG A 33 1.98 9.01 -11.93
C ARG A 33 3.37 9.32 -11.39
N GLU A 34 3.64 10.59 -11.08
CA GLU A 34 4.92 11.05 -10.53
C GLU A 34 5.20 10.42 -9.17
N LYS A 35 4.20 10.33 -8.30
CA LYS A 35 4.35 9.71 -6.98
C LYS A 35 4.64 8.22 -7.13
N ILE A 36 3.93 7.53 -8.01
CA ILE A 36 4.18 6.12 -8.29
C ILE A 36 5.59 5.91 -8.81
N ALA A 37 6.05 6.77 -9.73
CA ALA A 37 7.41 6.72 -10.27
C ALA A 37 8.46 6.90 -9.18
N ILE A 38 8.26 7.85 -8.26
CA ILE A 38 9.17 8.10 -7.14
C ILE A 38 9.25 6.85 -6.23
N ARG A 39 8.12 6.27 -5.90
CA ARG A 39 8.06 5.08 -5.03
C ARG A 39 8.77 3.89 -5.63
N ILE A 40 8.61 3.67 -6.93
CA ILE A 40 9.28 2.57 -7.65
C ILE A 40 10.78 2.83 -7.77
N ALA A 41 11.18 4.07 -8.08
CA ALA A 41 12.59 4.41 -8.26
C ALA A 41 13.37 4.40 -6.95
N ARG A 42 12.79 4.94 -5.87
CA ARG A 42 13.51 5.12 -4.61
C ARG A 42 13.40 3.94 -3.66
N TYR A 43 12.27 3.21 -3.68
CA TYR A 43 12.06 2.11 -2.75
C TYR A 43 11.24 0.98 -3.35
N PRO A 44 11.75 0.30 -4.39
CA PRO A 44 11.04 -0.83 -4.98
C PRO A 44 10.83 -1.99 -4.00
N GLN A 45 11.66 -2.12 -2.96
CA GLN A 45 11.50 -3.12 -1.91
C GLN A 45 10.19 -2.96 -1.14
N GLY A 46 9.61 -1.77 -1.14
CA GLY A 46 8.31 -1.50 -0.51
C GLY A 46 7.14 -1.54 -1.48
N PHE A 47 7.36 -1.90 -2.73
CA PHE A 47 6.33 -1.87 -3.77
C PHE A 47 6.11 -3.29 -4.32
N LEU A 48 5.14 -3.99 -3.73
CA LEU A 48 4.85 -5.39 -4.08
C LEU A 48 3.68 -5.47 -5.04
N CYS A 49 3.92 -6.06 -6.21
CA CYS A 49 2.91 -6.26 -7.24
C CYS A 49 2.45 -7.71 -7.27
N MET A 50 1.16 -7.88 -7.55
CA MET A 50 0.55 -9.18 -7.82
C MET A 50 0.28 -9.27 -9.31
N GLU A 51 0.84 -10.30 -9.97
CA GLU A 51 0.64 -10.57 -11.38
C GLU A 51 -0.26 -11.78 -11.58
N GLN A 52 -1.11 -11.70 -12.59
CA GLN A 52 -1.89 -12.83 -13.07
C GLN A 52 -1.85 -12.80 -14.60
N ASP A 53 -1.46 -13.92 -15.20
CA ASP A 53 -1.37 -14.07 -16.67
C ASP A 53 -0.51 -12.98 -17.33
N GLY A 54 0.57 -12.58 -16.66
CA GLY A 54 1.51 -11.59 -17.17
C GLY A 54 1.15 -10.14 -16.93
N ASP A 55 -0.03 -9.87 -16.34
CA ASP A 55 -0.49 -8.52 -16.03
C ASP A 55 -0.53 -8.25 -14.53
N ILE A 56 -0.11 -7.05 -14.13
CA ILE A 56 -0.32 -6.59 -12.76
C ILE A 56 -1.81 -6.33 -12.57
N ILE A 57 -2.39 -6.93 -11.52
CA ILE A 57 -3.80 -6.77 -11.17
C ILE A 57 -3.97 -6.06 -9.83
N SER A 58 -2.92 -6.00 -9.03
CA SER A 58 -2.98 -5.43 -7.68
C SER A 58 -1.59 -5.09 -7.19
N PHE A 59 -1.49 -4.17 -6.23
CA PHE A 59 -0.23 -3.87 -5.57
C PHE A 59 -0.44 -3.20 -4.22
N ILE A 60 0.59 -3.26 -3.38
CA ILE A 60 0.71 -2.50 -2.15
C ILE A 60 2.05 -1.79 -2.17
N ASN A 61 2.07 -0.51 -1.85
CA ASN A 61 3.33 0.20 -1.67
C ASN A 61 3.42 0.87 -0.31
N ALA A 62 4.64 0.95 0.20
CA ALA A 62 4.93 1.48 1.51
C ALA A 62 6.27 2.20 1.51
N GLY A 63 6.42 3.16 2.42
CA GLY A 63 7.70 3.69 2.82
C GLY A 63 8.01 3.22 4.24
N CYS A 64 9.17 3.61 4.79
CA CYS A 64 9.56 3.23 6.14
C CYS A 64 9.93 4.46 6.95
N ALA A 65 9.59 4.45 8.23
CA ALA A 65 9.84 5.59 9.12
C ALA A 65 10.19 5.11 10.53
N TRP A 66 11.06 5.88 11.21
CA TRP A 66 11.36 5.69 12.63
C TRP A 66 10.20 6.19 13.48
N GLU A 67 9.65 7.34 13.13
CA GLU A 67 8.45 7.92 13.74
C GLU A 67 7.37 8.01 12.67
N VAL A 68 6.20 7.45 12.97
CA VAL A 68 5.10 7.37 12.01
C VAL A 68 4.15 8.53 12.21
N GLU A 69 3.98 9.34 11.16
CA GLU A 69 3.01 10.44 11.13
C GLU A 69 2.16 10.30 9.88
N MET A 70 0.99 9.68 10.05
CA MET A 70 0.12 9.30 8.92
C MET A 70 -0.48 10.49 8.19
N SER A 71 -0.55 11.67 8.83
CA SER A 71 -1.07 12.88 8.21
C SER A 71 -0.06 13.61 7.34
N ASP A 72 1.20 13.17 7.32
CA ASP A 72 2.26 13.79 6.54
C ASP A 72 2.12 13.46 5.06
N GLU A 73 1.62 14.41 4.28
CA GLU A 73 1.42 14.24 2.84
C GLU A 73 2.74 14.13 2.07
N GLU A 74 3.82 14.74 2.59
CA GLU A 74 5.13 14.67 1.94
C GLU A 74 5.70 13.24 1.94
N PHE A 75 5.30 12.42 2.90
CA PHE A 75 5.71 11.02 2.96
C PHE A 75 5.25 10.24 1.73
N LYS A 76 4.17 10.66 1.10
CA LYS A 76 3.67 10.03 -0.14
C LYS A 76 4.65 10.14 -1.30
N GLU A 77 5.61 11.05 -1.20
CA GLU A 77 6.74 11.21 -2.12
C GLU A 77 8.04 10.70 -1.50
N LEU A 78 7.94 9.90 -0.43
CA LEU A 78 9.05 9.32 0.32
C LEU A 78 9.94 10.37 1.02
N VAL A 79 9.43 11.56 1.27
CA VAL A 79 10.12 12.55 2.11
C VAL A 79 10.05 12.08 3.56
N GLY A 80 11.19 11.91 4.21
CA GLY A 80 11.27 11.36 5.55
C GLY A 80 11.37 9.84 5.61
N HIS A 81 11.35 9.18 4.46
CA HIS A 81 11.53 7.74 4.37
C HIS A 81 12.98 7.35 4.61
N ASP A 82 13.17 6.28 5.41
CA ASP A 82 14.46 5.65 5.64
C ASP A 82 14.30 4.13 5.47
N PRO A 83 14.96 3.50 4.50
CA PRO A 83 14.79 2.05 4.27
C PRO A 83 15.26 1.19 5.45
N GLN A 84 16.06 1.74 6.38
CA GLN A 84 16.51 1.04 7.58
C GLN A 84 15.51 1.13 8.73
N ALA A 85 14.50 1.99 8.64
CA ALA A 85 13.53 2.19 9.71
C ALA A 85 12.64 0.95 9.88
N PRO A 86 12.21 0.63 11.12
CA PRO A 86 11.50 -0.62 11.40
C PRO A 86 10.01 -0.58 11.06
N ASN A 87 9.43 0.59 10.86
CA ASN A 87 8.00 0.74 10.64
C ASN A 87 7.70 0.95 9.16
N ALA A 88 6.97 0.01 8.56
CA ALA A 88 6.47 0.18 7.20
C ALA A 88 5.16 0.98 7.25
N VAL A 89 5.03 1.96 6.39
CA VAL A 89 3.84 2.82 6.31
C VAL A 89 3.24 2.66 4.92
N ILE A 90 2.09 2.01 4.85
CA ILE A 90 1.41 1.77 3.57
C ILE A 90 0.87 3.08 3.02
N MET A 91 1.16 3.36 1.76
CA MET A 91 0.66 4.54 1.06
C MET A 91 -0.51 4.20 0.13
N SER A 92 -0.51 3.02 -0.49
CA SER A 92 -1.61 2.56 -1.34
C SER A 92 -1.79 1.04 -1.21
N VAL A 93 -3.05 0.61 -1.17
CA VAL A 93 -3.46 -0.78 -1.35
C VAL A 93 -4.45 -0.75 -2.51
N VAL A 94 -4.09 -1.33 -3.64
CA VAL A 94 -4.84 -1.18 -4.88
C VAL A 94 -5.16 -2.54 -5.50
N LEU A 95 -6.42 -2.73 -5.85
CA LEU A 95 -6.86 -3.90 -6.60
C LEU A 95 -7.67 -3.41 -7.82
N HIS A 96 -7.29 -3.86 -9.00
CA HIS A 96 -7.99 -3.51 -10.23
C HIS A 96 -9.48 -3.85 -10.08
N PRO A 97 -10.41 -2.95 -10.45
CA PRO A 97 -11.85 -3.16 -10.24
C PRO A 97 -12.38 -4.48 -10.79
N ASN A 98 -11.84 -4.97 -11.91
CA ASN A 98 -12.27 -6.23 -12.52
C ASN A 98 -11.92 -7.47 -11.69
N TYR A 99 -11.10 -7.34 -10.66
CA TYR A 99 -10.61 -8.44 -9.84
C TYR A 99 -11.13 -8.38 -8.40
N GLN A 100 -11.95 -7.41 -8.08
CA GLN A 100 -12.53 -7.25 -6.74
C GLN A 100 -13.57 -8.35 -6.46
N GLY A 101 -13.76 -8.66 -5.18
CA GLY A 101 -14.73 -9.66 -4.75
C GLY A 101 -14.30 -11.11 -4.93
N LYS A 102 -13.03 -11.37 -5.21
CA LYS A 102 -12.50 -12.73 -5.46
C LYS A 102 -11.54 -13.22 -4.39
N GLY A 103 -11.43 -12.52 -3.27
CA GLY A 103 -10.52 -12.89 -2.19
C GLY A 103 -9.04 -12.62 -2.47
N LEU A 104 -8.71 -11.90 -3.54
CA LEU A 104 -7.33 -11.63 -3.94
C LEU A 104 -6.63 -10.66 -2.98
N SER A 105 -7.38 -9.76 -2.35
CA SER A 105 -6.82 -8.83 -1.36
C SER A 105 -6.20 -9.55 -0.17
N THR A 106 -6.78 -10.67 0.25
CA THR A 106 -6.23 -11.49 1.34
C THR A 106 -4.86 -12.03 0.95
N ALA A 107 -4.74 -12.60 -0.25
CA ALA A 107 -3.47 -13.14 -0.73
C ALA A 107 -2.40 -12.06 -0.87
N LEU A 108 -2.77 -10.90 -1.39
CA LEU A 108 -1.86 -9.77 -1.54
C LEU A 108 -1.37 -9.27 -0.17
N MET A 109 -2.29 -9.08 0.80
CA MET A 109 -1.93 -8.60 2.12
C MET A 109 -1.03 -9.59 2.87
N GLN A 110 -1.33 -10.89 2.78
CA GLN A 110 -0.49 -11.92 3.40
C GLN A 110 0.91 -11.93 2.79
N ALA A 111 1.01 -11.82 1.47
CA ALA A 111 2.30 -11.75 0.78
C ALA A 111 3.08 -10.50 1.18
N PHE A 112 2.40 -9.37 1.32
CA PHE A 112 3.02 -8.12 1.72
C PHE A 112 3.56 -8.18 3.16
N ILE A 113 2.79 -8.73 4.08
CA ILE A 113 3.21 -8.90 5.49
C ILE A 113 4.47 -9.74 5.55
N GLU A 114 4.49 -10.87 4.85
CA GLU A 114 5.66 -11.74 4.81
C GLU A 114 6.86 -11.05 4.15
N HIS A 115 6.63 -10.31 3.10
CA HIS A 115 7.68 -9.53 2.43
C HIS A 115 8.30 -8.51 3.38
N MET A 116 7.48 -7.83 4.18
CA MET A 116 7.96 -6.86 5.18
C MET A 116 8.74 -7.55 6.31
N ARG A 117 8.31 -8.73 6.75
CA ARG A 117 9.08 -9.52 7.72
C ARG A 117 10.47 -9.85 7.19
N GLN A 118 10.56 -10.26 5.94
CA GLN A 118 11.85 -10.58 5.29
C GLN A 118 12.73 -9.34 5.15
N GLN A 119 12.14 -8.16 5.05
CA GLN A 119 12.87 -6.89 5.02
C GLN A 119 13.30 -6.43 6.41
N GLY A 120 12.97 -7.18 7.47
CA GLY A 120 13.33 -6.83 8.84
C GLY A 120 12.42 -5.81 9.50
N LYS A 121 11.24 -5.56 8.95
CA LYS A 121 10.29 -4.62 9.54
C LYS A 121 9.58 -5.25 10.72
N THR A 122 9.21 -4.44 11.71
CA THR A 122 8.58 -4.91 12.94
C THR A 122 7.13 -4.49 13.08
N ALA A 123 6.68 -3.51 12.29
CA ALA A 123 5.30 -3.05 12.29
C ALA A 123 4.89 -2.52 10.93
N ILE A 124 3.59 -2.61 10.64
CA ILE A 124 2.99 -2.03 9.43
C ILE A 124 1.87 -1.09 9.88
N TYR A 125 1.91 0.14 9.38
CA TYR A 125 0.89 1.17 9.63
C TYR A 125 0.14 1.45 8.35
N LEU A 126 -1.17 1.74 8.47
CA LEU A 126 -1.97 2.19 7.34
C LEU A 126 -3.07 3.14 7.80
N MET A 127 -3.64 3.87 6.85
CA MET A 127 -4.89 4.61 7.04
C MET A 127 -5.95 3.99 6.15
N CYS A 128 -7.19 3.93 6.65
CA CYS A 128 -8.32 3.48 5.85
C CYS A 128 -9.58 4.26 6.20
N LYS A 129 -10.57 4.18 5.31
CA LYS A 129 -11.91 4.71 5.57
C LYS A 129 -12.65 3.78 6.53
N ALA A 130 -13.65 4.32 7.24
CA ALA A 130 -14.42 3.57 8.24
C ALA A 130 -14.95 2.23 7.74
N GLN A 131 -15.38 2.17 6.48
CA GLN A 131 -15.96 0.98 5.86
C GLN A 131 -14.97 -0.19 5.75
N TYR A 132 -13.66 0.06 5.86
CA TYR A 132 -12.64 -0.96 5.73
C TYR A 132 -12.03 -1.40 7.08
N LEU A 133 -12.44 -0.80 8.19
CA LEU A 133 -11.88 -1.09 9.51
C LEU A 133 -12.00 -2.59 9.86
N GLU A 134 -13.19 -3.17 9.66
CA GLU A 134 -13.40 -4.59 9.99
C GLU A 134 -12.58 -5.52 9.11
N MET A 135 -12.44 -5.17 7.82
CA MET A 135 -11.61 -5.95 6.90
C MET A 135 -10.15 -5.98 7.37
N TYR A 136 -9.60 -4.83 7.71
CA TYR A 136 -8.20 -4.76 8.16
C TYR A 136 -8.00 -5.42 9.53
N LYS A 137 -9.00 -5.37 10.41
CA LYS A 137 -8.94 -6.12 11.68
C LYS A 137 -8.83 -7.62 11.42
N ARG A 138 -9.52 -8.14 10.41
CA ARG A 138 -9.41 -9.55 10.04
C ARG A 138 -8.02 -9.92 9.50
N PHE A 139 -7.30 -8.95 8.95
CA PHE A 139 -5.90 -9.14 8.53
C PHE A 139 -4.91 -9.02 9.69
N GLY A 140 -5.38 -8.72 10.91
CA GLY A 140 -4.54 -8.61 12.09
C GLY A 140 -4.20 -7.19 12.51
N TYR A 141 -4.74 -6.19 11.84
CA TYR A 141 -4.52 -4.80 12.21
C TYR A 141 -5.38 -4.39 13.40
N GLN A 142 -4.83 -3.52 14.23
CA GLN A 142 -5.53 -2.94 15.38
C GLN A 142 -5.81 -1.48 15.10
N PHE A 143 -6.99 -1.03 15.52
CA PHE A 143 -7.35 0.38 15.46
C PHE A 143 -6.46 1.19 16.39
N LEU A 144 -5.87 2.27 15.87
CA LEU A 144 -4.99 3.14 16.62
C LEU A 144 -5.71 4.43 17.03
N LYS A 145 -6.16 5.20 16.05
CA LYS A 145 -6.90 6.46 16.28
C LYS A 145 -7.53 6.97 14.99
N LYS A 146 -8.45 7.93 15.11
CA LYS A 146 -8.87 8.72 13.96
C LYS A 146 -7.69 9.60 13.54
N SER A 147 -7.34 9.56 12.26
CA SER A 147 -6.19 10.32 11.74
C SER A 147 -6.48 11.82 11.67
N ASP A 148 -5.43 12.62 11.77
CA ASP A 148 -5.49 14.05 11.50
C ASP A 148 -5.49 14.34 9.98
N SER A 149 -5.30 13.31 9.14
CA SER A 149 -5.30 13.46 7.69
C SER A 149 -6.69 13.80 7.16
N THR A 150 -6.72 14.71 6.19
CA THR A 150 -7.93 15.05 5.44
C THR A 150 -7.75 14.77 3.95
N HIS A 151 -6.86 13.85 3.61
CA HIS A 151 -6.55 13.49 2.23
C HIS A 151 -7.82 13.22 1.42
N GLY A 152 -7.95 13.86 0.26
CA GLY A 152 -9.12 13.74 -0.58
C GLY A 152 -10.41 14.28 0.05
N GLY A 153 -10.32 15.04 1.15
CA GLY A 153 -11.49 15.57 1.87
C GLY A 153 -12.24 14.54 2.69
N GLU A 154 -11.65 13.36 2.92
CA GLU A 154 -12.27 12.23 3.60
C GLU A 154 -11.79 12.07 5.03
N GLU A 155 -12.54 11.31 5.85
CA GLU A 155 -12.10 10.89 7.18
C GLU A 155 -11.28 9.62 7.08
N TRP A 156 -10.13 9.60 7.77
CA TRP A 156 -9.21 8.46 7.77
C TRP A 156 -9.00 7.94 9.17
N PHE A 157 -8.79 6.63 9.28
CA PHE A 157 -8.55 5.95 10.55
C PHE A 157 -7.23 5.22 10.46
N GLU A 158 -6.40 5.41 11.49
CA GLU A 158 -5.06 4.81 11.54
C GLU A 158 -5.11 3.43 12.18
N MET A 159 -4.40 2.49 11.58
CA MET A 159 -4.30 1.12 12.06
C MET A 159 -2.85 0.66 12.05
N VAL A 160 -2.53 -0.31 12.91
CA VAL A 160 -1.17 -0.84 13.06
C VAL A 160 -1.22 -2.34 13.29
N GLN A 161 -0.21 -3.03 12.79
CA GLN A 161 0.02 -4.45 13.06
C GLN A 161 1.48 -4.68 13.37
N GLY A 162 1.77 -5.36 14.49
CA GLY A 162 3.11 -5.87 14.78
C GLY A 162 3.37 -7.13 13.97
N ILE A 163 4.53 -7.22 13.37
CA ILE A 163 4.90 -8.37 12.54
C ILE A 163 6.27 -8.99 12.94
#